data_8b8c999b8b289484a12eb4217fbbd20c
#
_entry.id   8b8c999b8b289484a12eb4217fbbd20c
#
_cell.length_a   1.000
_cell.length_b   1.000
_cell.length_c   1.000
_cell.angle_alpha   90.00
_cell.angle_beta   90.00
_cell.angle_gamma   90.00
#
_symmetry.space_group_name_H-M   'P 1'
#
loop_
_entity.id
_entity.type
_entity.pdbx_description
1 polymer ?
#
loop_
_entity_poly.entity_id
_entity_poly.type
_entity_poly.pdbx_seq_one_letter_code
_entity_poly.pdbx_strand_id
1 'polypeptide(L)'
;MLKTQLRRAIDPRHAKTMDTGALRDEFLMDDLFQPDCVTLTYSQYDRMIVGGAMPKSGPLTIDAVKETGSPSWLDRREAVLVNLGDAGKVEAGGESYDLGRCDMLYLGMGSGAVTISGREARFYIISAPAHRAIPARLVTIKDAAQVPLGGRDTSNERIIYQFVHPAV
;
A
#
# COMPACT_ATOMS: atom_id res chain seq x y z
N MET A 1 -3.46 8.58 -13.93
CA MET A 1 -4.89 8.74 -13.55
C MET A 1 -5.09 8.18 -12.14
N LEU A 2 -5.95 8.81 -11.30
CA LEU A 2 -6.37 8.25 -9.99
C LEU A 2 -7.77 7.64 -10.14
N LYS A 3 -7.93 6.37 -9.76
CA LYS A 3 -9.21 5.65 -9.66
C LYS A 3 -9.46 5.27 -8.22
N THR A 4 -10.65 5.55 -7.71
CA THR A 4 -11.03 5.17 -6.34
C THR A 4 -12.27 4.29 -6.36
N GLN A 5 -12.34 3.34 -5.43
CA GLN A 5 -13.47 2.46 -5.20
C GLN A 5 -13.79 2.41 -3.71
N LEU A 6 -15.08 2.39 -3.38
CA LEU A 6 -15.56 2.16 -2.02
C LEU A 6 -16.03 0.71 -1.87
N ARG A 7 -15.48 0.00 -0.89
CA ARG A 7 -15.99 -1.31 -0.43
C ARG A 7 -16.66 -1.16 0.92
N ARG A 8 -17.92 -1.55 1.01
CA ARG A 8 -18.68 -1.50 2.26
C ARG A 8 -18.40 -2.73 3.12
N ALA A 9 -18.52 -2.57 4.43
CA ALA A 9 -18.47 -3.73 5.32
C ALA A 9 -19.71 -4.61 5.12
N ILE A 10 -19.50 -5.90 4.99
CA ILE A 10 -20.55 -6.91 4.80
C ILE A 10 -20.76 -7.64 6.11
N ASP A 11 -22.03 -7.82 6.50
CA ASP A 11 -22.38 -8.63 7.65
C ASP A 11 -21.92 -10.08 7.44
N PRO A 12 -21.24 -10.71 8.44
CA PRO A 12 -20.76 -12.08 8.32
C PRO A 12 -21.86 -13.14 8.04
N ARG A 13 -23.11 -12.87 8.42
CA ARG A 13 -24.24 -13.75 8.11
C ARG A 13 -24.58 -13.67 6.64
N HIS A 14 -24.54 -12.45 6.06
CA HIS A 14 -24.77 -12.24 4.64
C HIS A 14 -23.64 -12.88 3.80
N ALA A 15 -22.38 -12.71 4.21
CA ALA A 15 -21.23 -13.31 3.52
C ALA A 15 -21.35 -14.84 3.39
N LYS A 16 -21.96 -15.54 4.38
CA LYS A 16 -22.18 -17.00 4.31
C LYS A 16 -23.18 -17.44 3.23
N THR A 17 -23.97 -16.52 2.72
CA THR A 17 -24.99 -16.82 1.68
C THR A 17 -24.51 -16.42 0.27
N MET A 18 -23.34 -15.81 0.15
CA MET A 18 -22.76 -15.38 -1.13
C MET A 18 -22.20 -16.57 -1.89
N ASP A 19 -22.41 -16.58 -3.19
CA ASP A 19 -21.70 -17.46 -4.11
C ASP A 19 -20.25 -16.95 -4.37
N THR A 20 -19.48 -17.72 -5.13
CA THR A 20 -18.09 -17.39 -5.43
C THR A 20 -17.95 -16.06 -6.18
N GLY A 21 -18.88 -15.74 -7.07
CA GLY A 21 -18.90 -14.48 -7.82
C GLY A 21 -19.07 -13.29 -6.87
N ALA A 22 -20.12 -13.33 -6.04
CA ALA A 22 -20.39 -12.28 -5.05
C ALA A 22 -19.24 -12.12 -4.03
N LEU A 23 -18.62 -13.22 -3.58
CA LEU A 23 -17.46 -13.15 -2.70
C LEU A 23 -16.26 -12.48 -3.37
N ARG A 24 -16.00 -12.76 -4.65
CA ARG A 24 -14.93 -12.10 -5.40
C ARG A 24 -15.22 -10.61 -5.57
N ASP A 25 -16.43 -10.26 -5.95
CA ASP A 25 -16.84 -8.86 -6.17
C ASP A 25 -16.71 -8.02 -4.89
N GLU A 26 -16.97 -8.61 -3.72
CA GLU A 26 -16.92 -7.90 -2.46
C GLU A 26 -15.53 -7.89 -1.79
N PHE A 27 -14.77 -8.96 -1.90
CA PHE A 27 -13.54 -9.13 -1.11
C PHE A 27 -12.25 -9.16 -1.93
N LEU A 28 -12.29 -9.42 -3.23
CA LEU A 28 -11.11 -9.48 -4.06
C LEU A 28 -10.78 -8.11 -4.67
N MET A 29 -9.52 -7.74 -4.63
CA MET A 29 -8.94 -6.56 -5.28
C MET A 29 -7.86 -7.05 -6.26
N ASP A 30 -8.25 -7.52 -7.44
CA ASP A 30 -7.36 -8.13 -8.43
C ASP A 30 -6.81 -7.14 -9.47
N ASP A 31 -7.31 -5.92 -9.51
CA ASP A 31 -6.98 -4.91 -10.53
C ASP A 31 -6.11 -3.77 -9.98
N LEU A 32 -5.10 -4.11 -9.19
CA LEU A 32 -4.26 -3.13 -8.49
C LEU A 32 -3.27 -2.41 -9.40
N PHE A 33 -2.72 -3.09 -10.43
CA PHE A 33 -1.64 -2.57 -11.24
C PHE A 33 -2.09 -2.32 -12.69
N GLN A 34 -2.65 -1.13 -12.91
CA GLN A 34 -3.01 -0.65 -14.25
C GLN A 34 -1.97 0.36 -14.74
N PRO A 35 -1.49 0.26 -16.00
CA PRO A 35 -0.55 1.22 -16.56
C PRO A 35 -1.03 2.68 -16.42
N ASP A 36 -0.13 3.55 -15.98
CA ASP A 36 -0.37 4.99 -15.78
C ASP A 36 -1.55 5.32 -14.88
N CYS A 37 -1.82 4.43 -13.92
CA CYS A 37 -2.91 4.56 -12.99
C CYS A 37 -2.47 4.33 -11.54
N VAL A 38 -3.10 5.08 -10.63
CA VAL A 38 -3.22 4.74 -9.23
C VAL A 38 -4.61 4.20 -9.00
N THR A 39 -4.72 2.98 -8.50
CA THR A 39 -6.00 2.36 -8.10
C THR A 39 -6.05 2.27 -6.58
N LEU A 40 -7.07 2.83 -5.96
CA LEU A 40 -7.24 2.79 -4.51
C LEU A 40 -8.63 2.26 -4.17
N THR A 41 -8.70 1.28 -3.29
CA THR A 41 -9.94 0.78 -2.71
C THR A 41 -10.01 1.21 -1.24
N TYR A 42 -10.97 2.08 -0.93
CA TYR A 42 -11.30 2.41 0.45
C TYR A 42 -12.24 1.34 0.99
N SER A 43 -11.79 0.61 1.99
CA SER A 43 -12.58 -0.40 2.69
C SER A 43 -13.18 0.19 3.98
N GLN A 44 -14.45 -0.07 4.23
CA GLN A 44 -15.07 0.24 5.52
C GLN A 44 -14.64 -0.71 6.64
N TYR A 45 -13.94 -1.81 6.32
CA TYR A 45 -13.22 -2.60 7.32
C TYR A 45 -12.03 -1.80 7.83
N ASP A 46 -12.09 -1.36 9.07
CA ASP A 46 -11.07 -0.55 9.75
C ASP A 46 -10.65 0.73 8.99
N ARG A 47 -11.46 1.15 8.01
CA ARG A 47 -11.18 2.32 7.15
C ARG A 47 -9.84 2.21 6.43
N MET A 48 -9.41 1.01 6.10
CA MET A 48 -8.19 0.75 5.36
C MET A 48 -8.32 1.18 3.89
N ILE A 49 -7.24 1.67 3.32
CA ILE A 49 -7.09 1.81 1.87
C ILE A 49 -6.05 0.79 1.40
N VAL A 50 -6.40 0.05 0.37
CA VAL A 50 -5.48 -0.86 -0.34
C VAL A 50 -5.46 -0.46 -1.79
N GLY A 51 -4.29 -0.43 -2.40
CA GLY A 51 -4.19 -0.05 -3.79
C GLY A 51 -2.86 -0.36 -4.44
N GLY A 52 -2.73 0.12 -5.66
CA GLY A 52 -1.51 0.01 -6.45
C GLY A 52 -1.28 1.22 -7.33
N ALA A 53 -0.02 1.45 -7.69
CA ALA A 53 0.38 2.46 -8.64
C ALA A 53 1.41 1.86 -9.61
N MET A 54 1.19 2.08 -10.91
CA MET A 54 2.07 1.59 -11.98
C MET A 54 2.38 2.72 -12.97
N PRO A 55 3.34 3.60 -12.64
CA PRO A 55 3.78 4.66 -13.55
C PRO A 55 4.57 4.06 -14.72
N LYS A 56 4.19 4.35 -15.95
CA LYS A 56 4.88 3.92 -17.17
C LYS A 56 5.32 5.08 -18.04
N SER A 57 4.39 6.00 -18.34
CA SER A 57 4.65 7.13 -19.23
C SER A 57 5.10 8.38 -18.50
N GLY A 58 4.80 8.49 -17.21
CA GLY A 58 5.13 9.65 -16.38
C GLY A 58 4.75 9.44 -14.91
N PRO A 59 5.06 10.43 -14.06
CA PRO A 59 4.76 10.34 -12.65
C PRO A 59 3.24 10.32 -12.38
N LEU A 60 2.85 9.67 -11.28
CA LEU A 60 1.49 9.59 -10.77
C LEU A 60 1.43 10.28 -9.42
N THR A 61 0.42 11.11 -9.20
CA THR A 61 0.26 11.83 -7.92
C THR A 61 -1.02 11.43 -7.22
N ILE A 62 -0.92 11.23 -5.90
CA ILE A 62 -2.03 11.06 -4.97
C ILE A 62 -2.05 12.30 -4.08
N ASP A 63 -3.04 13.16 -4.26
CA ASP A 63 -3.21 14.37 -3.45
C ASP A 63 -4.43 14.23 -2.53
N ALA A 64 -5.61 14.08 -3.11
CA ALA A 64 -6.86 13.90 -2.39
C ALA A 64 -7.51 12.57 -2.75
N VAL A 65 -8.08 11.89 -1.76
CA VAL A 65 -8.92 10.71 -1.92
C VAL A 65 -10.28 11.02 -1.32
N LYS A 66 -11.29 11.16 -2.16
CA LYS A 66 -12.64 11.62 -1.78
C LYS A 66 -13.22 10.87 -0.59
N GLU A 67 -13.00 9.57 -0.53
CA GLU A 67 -13.53 8.67 0.48
C GLU A 67 -12.95 8.94 1.88
N THR A 68 -11.81 9.63 1.98
CA THR A 68 -11.21 9.99 3.29
C THR A 68 -11.89 11.18 3.95
N GLY A 69 -12.60 12.01 3.17
CA GLY A 69 -13.24 13.24 3.65
C GLY A 69 -12.27 14.32 4.13
N SER A 70 -11.00 14.25 3.73
CA SER A 70 -9.94 15.20 4.08
C SER A 70 -9.42 15.93 2.85
N PRO A 71 -8.92 17.18 2.96
CA PRO A 71 -8.32 17.92 1.84
C PRO A 71 -7.15 17.18 1.20
N SER A 72 -6.28 16.56 1.99
CA SER A 72 -5.24 15.65 1.51
C SER A 72 -5.44 14.24 2.07
N TRP A 73 -5.07 13.21 1.31
CA TRP A 73 -5.31 11.82 1.71
C TRP A 73 -4.53 11.39 2.95
N LEU A 74 -3.39 12.02 3.25
CA LEU A 74 -2.59 11.75 4.45
C LEU A 74 -2.79 12.74 5.59
N ASP A 75 -3.79 13.64 5.56
CA ASP A 75 -4.05 14.57 6.67
C ASP A 75 -4.31 13.86 8.00
N ARG A 76 -5.00 12.72 7.97
CA ARG A 76 -5.38 11.92 9.15
C ARG A 76 -5.04 10.44 8.98
N ARG A 77 -4.12 10.15 8.10
CA ARG A 77 -3.76 8.79 7.73
C ARG A 77 -2.26 8.65 7.61
N GLU A 78 -1.81 7.44 7.72
CA GLU A 78 -0.47 7.00 7.38
C GLU A 78 -0.54 6.03 6.19
N ALA A 79 0.54 5.86 5.48
CA ALA A 79 0.62 4.94 4.37
C ALA A 79 1.96 4.20 4.32
N VAL A 80 1.92 3.01 3.76
CA VAL A 80 3.08 2.22 3.39
C VAL A 80 3.03 1.99 1.88
N LEU A 81 4.13 2.25 1.20
CA LEU A 81 4.33 1.95 -0.21
C LEU A 81 5.43 0.89 -0.33
N VAL A 82 5.13 -0.25 -0.93
CA VAL A 82 6.10 -1.32 -1.20
C VAL A 82 6.33 -1.40 -2.70
N ASN A 83 7.57 -1.26 -3.14
CA ASN A 83 7.88 -1.40 -4.57
C ASN A 83 8.07 -2.89 -4.93
N LEU A 84 7.17 -3.42 -5.73
CA LEU A 84 7.20 -4.81 -6.24
C LEU A 84 7.78 -4.92 -7.66
N GLY A 85 8.06 -3.79 -8.29
CA GLY A 85 8.66 -3.70 -9.63
C GLY A 85 10.16 -3.43 -9.60
N ASP A 86 10.67 -2.87 -10.69
CA ASP A 86 12.03 -2.35 -10.77
C ASP A 86 12.17 -1.02 -10.03
N ALA A 87 13.35 -0.39 -10.09
CA ALA A 87 13.62 0.84 -9.37
C ALA A 87 12.56 1.92 -9.62
N GLY A 88 12.10 2.54 -8.55
CA GLY A 88 11.13 3.62 -8.58
C GLY A 88 11.47 4.70 -7.56
N LYS A 89 10.77 5.82 -7.65
CA LYS A 89 10.95 6.97 -6.79
C LYS A 89 9.62 7.43 -6.24
N VAL A 90 9.62 7.84 -4.98
CA VAL A 90 8.49 8.46 -4.30
C VAL A 90 8.92 9.81 -3.75
N GLU A 91 8.13 10.84 -4.01
CA GLU A 91 8.31 12.19 -3.47
C GLU A 91 7.13 12.51 -2.55
N ALA A 92 7.40 12.90 -1.31
CA ALA A 92 6.41 13.24 -0.32
C ALA A 92 7.01 14.13 0.77
N GLY A 93 6.26 15.09 1.31
CA GLY A 93 6.71 15.96 2.40
C GLY A 93 7.94 16.83 2.04
N GLY A 94 8.19 17.08 0.77
CA GLY A 94 9.38 17.82 0.30
C GLY A 94 10.64 16.98 0.16
N GLU A 95 10.58 15.69 0.48
CA GLU A 95 11.68 14.73 0.38
C GLU A 95 11.49 13.76 -0.78
N SER A 96 12.59 13.14 -1.23
CA SER A 96 12.61 12.17 -2.33
C SER A 96 13.26 10.88 -1.88
N TYR A 97 12.62 9.74 -2.20
CA TYR A 97 13.03 8.40 -1.79
C TYR A 97 13.17 7.51 -3.02
N ASP A 98 14.34 6.91 -3.19
CA ASP A 98 14.57 5.90 -4.23
C ASP A 98 14.30 4.50 -3.63
N LEU A 99 13.39 3.74 -4.24
CA LEU A 99 13.01 2.41 -3.80
C LEU A 99 13.42 1.36 -4.84
N GLY A 100 14.26 0.43 -4.43
CA GLY A 100 14.49 -0.80 -5.16
C GLY A 100 13.34 -1.80 -4.99
N ARG A 101 13.49 -2.96 -5.63
CA ARG A 101 12.49 -4.03 -5.50
C ARG A 101 12.40 -4.54 -4.06
N CYS A 102 11.19 -4.64 -3.57
CA CYS A 102 10.84 -5.03 -2.20
C CYS A 102 11.27 -4.04 -1.12
N ASP A 103 11.70 -2.83 -1.47
CA ASP A 103 11.87 -1.77 -0.50
C ASP A 103 10.51 -1.19 -0.09
N MET A 104 10.41 -0.70 1.14
CA MET A 104 9.21 -0.14 1.73
C MET A 104 9.46 1.30 2.18
N LEU A 105 8.53 2.21 1.84
CA LEU A 105 8.47 3.55 2.38
C LEU A 105 7.25 3.70 3.28
N TYR A 106 7.48 4.05 4.53
CA TYR A 106 6.45 4.53 5.45
C TYR A 106 6.30 6.04 5.32
N LEU A 107 5.07 6.52 5.18
CA LEU A 107 4.69 7.93 5.17
C LEU A 107 3.72 8.18 6.32
N GLY A 108 4.10 9.08 7.23
CA GLY A 108 3.27 9.44 8.37
C GLY A 108 2.18 10.44 8.04
N MET A 109 1.31 10.66 8.99
CA MET A 109 0.27 11.70 8.94
C MET A 109 0.88 13.07 8.67
N GLY A 110 0.30 13.83 7.74
CA GLY A 110 0.77 15.15 7.35
C GLY A 110 1.81 15.17 6.22
N SER A 111 2.15 14.04 5.61
CA SER A 111 3.11 13.98 4.49
C SER A 111 2.64 14.67 3.20
N GLY A 112 1.39 15.11 3.12
CA GLY A 112 0.85 15.83 1.96
C GLY A 112 0.64 14.95 0.73
N ALA A 113 0.80 15.57 -0.45
CA ALA A 113 0.71 14.86 -1.73
C ALA A 113 1.89 13.91 -1.93
N VAL A 114 1.63 12.78 -2.59
CA VAL A 114 2.63 11.75 -2.88
C VAL A 114 2.75 11.58 -4.38
N THR A 115 3.94 11.81 -4.93
CA THR A 115 4.24 11.61 -6.34
C THR A 115 5.11 10.36 -6.51
N ILE A 116 4.70 9.49 -7.41
CA ILE A 116 5.29 8.18 -7.65
C ILE A 116 5.77 8.10 -9.09
N SER A 117 7.01 7.67 -9.33
CA SER A 117 7.59 7.53 -10.65
C SER A 117 8.48 6.29 -10.77
N GLY A 118 8.80 5.91 -12.03
CA GLY A 118 9.62 4.73 -12.33
C GLY A 118 8.94 3.83 -13.36
N ARG A 119 9.49 3.74 -14.56
CA ARG A 119 8.83 3.13 -15.74
C ARG A 119 8.39 1.68 -15.54
N GLU A 120 9.14 0.89 -14.78
CA GLU A 120 8.83 -0.51 -14.48
C GLU A 120 8.55 -0.74 -12.98
N ALA A 121 8.38 0.35 -12.23
CA ALA A 121 8.02 0.29 -10.82
C ALA A 121 6.54 -0.12 -10.66
N ARG A 122 6.24 -0.83 -9.55
CA ARG A 122 4.90 -1.25 -9.15
C ARG A 122 4.77 -1.09 -7.66
N PHE A 123 4.08 -0.07 -7.23
CA PHE A 123 3.92 0.22 -5.81
C PHE A 123 2.62 -0.37 -5.29
N TYR A 124 2.72 -1.32 -4.35
CA TYR A 124 1.60 -1.74 -3.53
C TYR A 124 1.41 -0.74 -2.40
N ILE A 125 0.18 -0.29 -2.18
CA ILE A 125 -0.15 0.80 -1.28
C ILE A 125 -1.11 0.29 -0.21
N ILE A 126 -0.76 0.52 1.06
CA ILE A 126 -1.64 0.29 2.21
C ILE A 126 -1.71 1.59 3.00
N SER A 127 -2.90 2.01 3.41
CA SER A 127 -3.07 3.17 4.27
C SER A 127 -4.11 2.91 5.34
N ALA A 128 -3.83 3.41 6.55
CA ALA A 128 -4.70 3.31 7.72
C ALA A 128 -4.93 4.70 8.34
N PRO A 129 -6.02 4.91 9.11
CA PRO A 129 -6.14 6.09 9.95
C PRO A 129 -4.98 6.18 10.94
N ALA A 130 -4.42 7.39 11.09
CA ALA A 130 -3.36 7.68 12.04
C ALA A 130 -3.85 8.57 13.17
N HIS A 131 -3.26 8.44 14.36
CA HIS A 131 -3.59 9.23 15.53
C HIS A 131 -2.43 10.15 15.97
N ARG A 132 -1.27 10.02 15.34
CA ARG A 132 -0.10 10.89 15.55
C ARG A 132 0.74 10.95 14.28
N ALA A 133 1.48 12.04 14.10
CA ALA A 133 2.47 12.15 13.06
C ALA A 133 3.75 11.38 13.47
N ILE A 134 4.25 10.55 12.57
CA ILE A 134 5.53 9.85 12.68
C ILE A 134 6.34 10.21 11.44
N PRO A 135 7.64 10.50 11.55
CA PRO A 135 8.48 10.82 10.40
C PRO A 135 8.45 9.73 9.34
N ALA A 136 8.54 10.12 8.07
CA ALA A 136 8.69 9.19 6.97
C ALA A 136 9.97 8.36 7.14
N ARG A 137 9.92 7.09 6.72
CA ARG A 137 11.05 6.18 6.83
C ARG A 137 11.11 5.22 5.66
N LEU A 138 12.24 5.23 4.96
CA LEU A 138 12.59 4.21 3.99
C LEU A 138 13.22 3.02 4.73
N VAL A 139 12.72 1.83 4.48
CA VAL A 139 13.29 0.56 4.94
C VAL A 139 13.57 -0.29 3.71
N THR A 140 14.85 -0.55 3.45
CA THR A 140 15.20 -1.45 2.36
C THR A 140 14.99 -2.91 2.77
N ILE A 141 14.86 -3.81 1.80
CA ILE A 141 14.75 -5.24 2.11
C ILE A 141 15.97 -5.77 2.89
N LYS A 142 17.12 -5.12 2.75
CA LYS A 142 18.34 -5.49 3.48
C LYS A 142 18.32 -5.06 4.96
N ASP A 143 17.59 -3.97 5.25
CA ASP A 143 17.44 -3.43 6.60
C ASP A 143 16.31 -4.12 7.38
N ALA A 144 15.40 -4.80 6.67
CA ALA A 144 14.29 -5.54 7.29
C ALA A 144 14.84 -6.67 8.20
N ALA A 145 14.30 -6.79 9.40
CA ALA A 145 14.68 -7.86 10.31
C ALA A 145 14.28 -9.21 9.70
N GLN A 146 15.25 -10.14 9.65
CA GLN A 146 15.04 -11.44 9.02
C GLN A 146 14.86 -12.53 10.09
N VAL A 147 13.76 -13.27 9.98
CA VAL A 147 13.45 -14.38 10.89
C VAL A 147 13.35 -15.66 10.06
N PRO A 148 14.38 -16.54 10.09
CA PRO A 148 14.30 -17.84 9.46
C PRO A 148 13.35 -18.75 10.23
N LEU A 149 12.49 -19.49 9.52
CA LEU A 149 11.51 -20.38 10.10
C LEU A 149 11.42 -21.69 9.31
N GLY A 150 11.03 -22.75 10.03
CA GLY A 150 10.81 -24.07 9.44
C GLY A 150 12.11 -24.83 9.17
N GLY A 151 12.02 -25.88 8.36
CA GLY A 151 13.14 -26.75 7.99
C GLY A 151 12.84 -27.52 6.72
N ARG A 152 13.88 -28.06 6.10
CA ARG A 152 13.77 -28.84 4.86
C ARG A 152 13.03 -30.16 5.04
N ASP A 153 13.17 -30.76 6.22
CA ASP A 153 12.51 -32.00 6.63
C ASP A 153 10.99 -31.88 6.66
N THR A 154 10.48 -30.65 6.91
CA THR A 154 9.05 -30.33 6.89
C THR A 154 8.60 -29.66 5.61
N SER A 155 9.44 -29.52 4.59
CA SER A 155 9.18 -28.78 3.35
C SER A 155 8.66 -27.37 3.58
N ASN A 156 9.13 -26.69 4.64
CA ASN A 156 8.61 -25.44 5.12
C ASN A 156 9.74 -24.45 5.50
N GLU A 157 10.86 -24.48 4.77
CA GLU A 157 11.94 -23.51 4.98
C GLU A 157 11.55 -22.15 4.39
N ARG A 158 11.50 -21.11 5.21
CA ARG A 158 11.13 -19.75 4.81
C ARG A 158 11.82 -18.68 5.66
N ILE A 159 11.86 -17.45 5.12
CA ILE A 159 12.34 -16.28 5.84
C ILE A 159 11.21 -15.25 5.88
N ILE A 160 10.89 -14.73 7.07
CA ILE A 160 10.03 -13.57 7.25
C ILE A 160 10.90 -12.33 7.27
N TYR A 161 10.59 -11.36 6.42
CA TYR A 161 11.16 -10.02 6.42
C TYR A 161 10.22 -9.07 7.16
N GLN A 162 10.65 -8.60 8.32
CA GLN A 162 9.86 -7.70 9.17
C GLN A 162 10.29 -6.25 8.90
N PHE A 163 9.51 -5.53 8.12
CA PHE A 163 9.74 -4.13 7.79
C PHE A 163 9.24 -3.18 8.89
N VAL A 164 8.13 -3.53 9.53
CA VAL A 164 7.57 -2.77 10.67
C VAL A 164 7.82 -3.56 11.94
N HIS A 165 8.92 -3.24 12.62
CA HIS A 165 9.38 -3.94 13.83
C HIS A 165 10.06 -2.93 14.75
N PRO A 166 9.97 -3.07 16.10
CA PRO A 166 10.59 -2.13 17.05
C PRO A 166 12.08 -1.89 16.87
N ALA A 167 12.80 -2.82 16.24
CA ALA A 167 14.25 -2.71 16.00
C ALA A 167 14.60 -2.21 14.58
N VAL A 168 13.60 -1.90 13.73
CA VAL A 168 13.80 -1.45 12.34
C VAL A 168 13.30 -0.03 12.17
#